data_574dab88adb25dac4979857050ba7c86
#
_entry.id   574dab88adb25dac4979857050ba7c86
#
_cell.length_a   1.000
_cell.length_b   1.000
_cell.length_c   1.000
_cell.angle_alpha   90.00
_cell.angle_beta   90.00
_cell.angle_gamma   90.00
#
_symmetry.space_group_name_H-M   'P 1'
#
loop_
_entity.id
_entity.type
_entity.pdbx_description
1 polymer ?
#
loop_
_entity_poly.entity_id
_entity_poly.type
_entity_poly.pdbx_seq_one_letter_code
_entity_poly.pdbx_strand_id
1 'polypeptide(L)'
;GEQYTVSNTKISGDLPLEKSFFEEFINIPEGSFYSESLITSYEEFFANILGNEGYTFAEVEGVPTINEEDKSAEITFLFNPGRKNYTRRIIFNGNDFTTDEVLRREMRQFEGAPASNQQIENSKILLERTGYFKTVNVETVPVPGEEDLVDVVFDVEEQQYGNVVGGFGYSQFGFSFNFNIQQQNFLGSGNTV
;
A
#
# COMPACT_ATOMS: atom_id res chain seq x y z
N GLY A 1 23.02 27.72 -3.06
CA GLY A 1 22.23 27.93 -4.26
C GLY A 1 21.28 29.09 -4.07
N GLU A 2 20.80 29.69 -5.14
CA GLU A 2 19.77 30.74 -5.07
C GLU A 2 18.48 30.13 -4.53
N GLN A 3 17.80 30.86 -3.64
CA GLN A 3 16.54 30.42 -3.07
C GLN A 3 15.41 31.11 -3.82
N TYR A 4 14.43 30.31 -4.26
CA TYR A 4 13.21 30.76 -4.90
C TYR A 4 12.03 30.65 -3.93
N THR A 5 11.05 31.50 -4.09
CA THR A 5 9.80 31.46 -3.31
C THR A 5 8.63 31.04 -4.20
N VAL A 6 7.68 30.32 -3.62
CA VAL A 6 6.47 29.90 -4.36
C VAL A 6 5.54 31.11 -4.52
N SER A 7 5.25 31.46 -5.77
CA SER A 7 4.31 32.55 -6.08
C SER A 7 2.86 32.09 -6.18
N ASN A 8 2.64 30.91 -6.76
CA ASN A 8 1.30 30.36 -6.96
C ASN A 8 1.38 28.85 -7.20
N THR A 9 0.26 28.17 -6.98
CA THR A 9 0.09 26.75 -7.33
C THR A 9 -1.10 26.58 -8.25
N LYS A 10 -0.95 25.77 -9.28
CA LYS A 10 -2.00 25.48 -10.27
C LYS A 10 -2.15 23.97 -10.47
N ILE A 11 -3.36 23.57 -10.85
CA ILE A 11 -3.67 22.20 -11.26
C ILE A 11 -4.10 22.22 -12.72
N SER A 12 -3.53 21.31 -13.51
CA SER A 12 -3.80 21.13 -14.94
C SER A 12 -3.78 19.65 -15.32
N GLY A 13 -4.21 19.33 -16.52
CA GLY A 13 -4.24 17.97 -17.05
C GLY A 13 -5.61 17.35 -17.04
N ASP A 14 -5.66 16.02 -17.11
CA ASP A 14 -6.91 15.25 -17.09
C ASP A 14 -7.28 14.90 -15.64
N LEU A 15 -8.43 15.39 -15.20
CA LEU A 15 -8.89 15.25 -13.81
C LEU A 15 -10.12 14.35 -13.75
N PRO A 16 -10.00 13.12 -13.19
CA PRO A 16 -11.14 12.22 -13.04
C PRO A 16 -12.08 12.62 -11.90
N LEU A 17 -11.63 13.55 -11.03
CA LEU A 17 -12.40 14.16 -9.94
C LEU A 17 -12.45 15.66 -10.14
N GLU A 18 -13.34 16.35 -9.40
CA GLU A 18 -13.45 17.80 -9.46
C GLU A 18 -12.14 18.49 -9.04
N LYS A 19 -11.76 19.53 -9.76
CA LYS A 19 -10.54 20.30 -9.51
C LYS A 19 -10.49 20.86 -8.08
N SER A 20 -11.62 21.34 -7.58
CA SER A 20 -11.80 21.86 -6.22
C SER A 20 -11.39 20.85 -5.14
N PHE A 21 -11.66 19.56 -5.39
CA PHE A 21 -11.24 18.48 -4.48
C PHE A 21 -9.73 18.46 -4.28
N PHE A 22 -8.95 18.54 -5.36
CA PHE A 22 -7.49 18.55 -5.26
C PHE A 22 -6.93 19.85 -4.70
N GLU A 23 -7.57 21.00 -5.02
CA GLU A 23 -7.16 22.31 -4.53
C GLU A 23 -7.25 22.42 -3.00
N GLU A 24 -8.21 21.75 -2.36
CA GLU A 24 -8.34 21.70 -0.90
C GLU A 24 -7.13 21.08 -0.18
N PHE A 25 -6.41 20.19 -0.85
CA PHE A 25 -5.23 19.54 -0.27
C PHE A 25 -3.94 20.31 -0.48
N ILE A 26 -3.92 21.32 -1.38
CA ILE A 26 -2.71 22.12 -1.61
C ILE A 26 -2.61 23.17 -0.50
N ASN A 27 -1.69 22.98 0.41
CA ASN A 27 -1.40 23.90 1.47
C ASN A 27 0.06 24.39 1.38
N ILE A 28 0.38 25.06 0.27
CA ILE A 28 1.68 25.69 0.04
C ILE A 28 1.46 27.19 0.11
N PRO A 29 1.89 27.88 1.19
CA PRO A 29 1.71 29.31 1.34
C PRO A 29 2.50 30.09 0.28
N GLU A 30 1.88 31.12 -0.29
CA GLU A 30 2.59 32.08 -1.13
C GLU A 30 3.78 32.69 -0.36
N GLY A 31 4.93 32.82 -1.03
CA GLY A 31 6.16 33.31 -0.42
C GLY A 31 6.95 32.27 0.39
N SER A 32 6.44 31.04 0.53
CA SER A 32 7.23 29.94 1.10
C SER A 32 8.41 29.58 0.20
N PHE A 33 9.47 29.03 0.77
CA PHE A 33 10.62 28.58 -0.02
C PHE A 33 10.24 27.40 -0.92
N TYR A 34 10.66 27.47 -2.18
CA TYR A 34 10.58 26.34 -3.09
C TYR A 34 11.37 25.15 -2.55
N SER A 35 10.75 24.00 -2.51
CA SER A 35 11.34 22.73 -2.08
C SER A 35 10.93 21.60 -3.01
N GLU A 36 11.88 21.04 -3.72
CA GLU A 36 11.66 19.89 -4.61
C GLU A 36 11.08 18.69 -3.85
N SER A 37 11.58 18.42 -2.65
CA SER A 37 11.08 17.33 -1.81
C SER A 37 9.61 17.52 -1.40
N LEU A 38 9.17 18.77 -1.18
CA LEU A 38 7.77 19.06 -0.88
C LEU A 38 6.90 18.80 -2.11
N ILE A 39 7.36 19.19 -3.30
CA ILE A 39 6.63 18.95 -4.54
C ILE A 39 6.50 17.46 -4.81
N THR A 40 7.59 16.71 -4.72
CA THR A 40 7.55 15.24 -4.85
C THR A 40 6.60 14.60 -3.87
N SER A 41 6.53 15.08 -2.62
CA SER A 41 5.53 14.58 -1.66
C SER A 41 4.09 14.83 -2.09
N TYR A 42 3.80 15.96 -2.75
CA TYR A 42 2.47 16.23 -3.32
C TYR A 42 2.19 15.38 -4.56
N GLU A 43 3.17 15.15 -5.41
CA GLU A 43 3.06 14.26 -6.58
C GLU A 43 2.66 12.84 -6.13
N GLU A 44 3.39 12.26 -5.18
CA GLU A 44 3.10 10.94 -4.59
C GLU A 44 1.73 10.92 -3.90
N PHE A 45 1.40 11.96 -3.16
CA PHE A 45 0.11 12.07 -2.48
C PHE A 45 -1.06 12.08 -3.45
N PHE A 46 -1.00 12.89 -4.51
CA PHE A 46 -2.05 12.95 -5.53
C PHE A 46 -2.13 11.67 -6.36
N ALA A 47 -0.99 11.09 -6.74
CA ALA A 47 -0.96 9.79 -7.41
C ALA A 47 -1.60 8.68 -6.55
N ASN A 48 -1.39 8.72 -5.22
CA ASN A 48 -2.01 7.80 -4.29
C ASN A 48 -3.53 8.00 -4.21
N ILE A 49 -4.02 9.24 -4.15
CA ILE A 49 -5.46 9.54 -4.20
C ILE A 49 -6.09 8.95 -5.46
N LEU A 50 -5.48 9.19 -6.62
CA LEU A 50 -5.95 8.63 -7.88
C LEU A 50 -5.90 7.10 -7.89
N GLY A 51 -4.84 6.51 -7.35
CA GLY A 51 -4.70 5.07 -7.19
C GLY A 51 -5.77 4.44 -6.29
N ASN A 52 -6.28 5.18 -5.30
CA ASN A 52 -7.39 4.71 -4.46
C ASN A 52 -8.72 4.66 -5.21
N GLU A 53 -8.87 5.48 -6.25
CA GLU A 53 -10.04 5.52 -7.13
C GLU A 53 -9.96 4.54 -8.32
N GLY A 54 -8.86 3.78 -8.40
CA GLY A 54 -8.63 2.77 -9.44
C GLY A 54 -7.70 3.22 -10.57
N TYR A 55 -7.13 4.42 -10.50
CA TYR A 55 -6.13 4.88 -11.46
C TYR A 55 -4.73 4.47 -10.99
N THR A 56 -4.47 3.17 -11.02
CA THR A 56 -3.28 2.52 -10.42
C THR A 56 -1.95 3.04 -10.97
N PHE A 57 -1.95 3.47 -12.23
CA PHE A 57 -0.76 3.97 -12.91
C PHE A 57 -0.83 5.48 -13.18
N ALA A 58 -1.58 6.20 -12.33
CA ALA A 58 -1.67 7.64 -12.43
C ALA A 58 -0.30 8.29 -12.18
N GLU A 59 0.03 9.25 -13.01
CA GLU A 59 1.21 10.09 -12.88
C GLU A 59 0.79 11.52 -12.57
N VAL A 60 1.46 12.13 -11.62
CA VAL A 60 1.30 13.55 -11.30
C VAL A 60 2.68 14.16 -11.24
N GLU A 61 2.89 15.23 -11.99
CA GLU A 61 4.17 15.92 -12.10
C GLU A 61 4.03 17.39 -11.69
N GLY A 62 4.85 17.83 -10.75
CA GLY A 62 4.92 19.23 -10.32
C GLY A 62 5.93 20.03 -11.16
N VAL A 63 5.45 20.77 -12.14
CA VAL A 63 6.30 21.53 -13.06
C VAL A 63 6.47 22.96 -12.53
N PRO A 64 7.72 23.34 -12.10
CA PRO A 64 8.00 24.72 -11.70
C PRO A 64 8.23 25.62 -12.91
N THR A 65 7.56 26.76 -12.96
CA THR A 65 7.87 27.85 -13.86
C THR A 65 8.61 28.94 -13.10
N ILE A 66 9.89 29.11 -13.35
CA ILE A 66 10.78 30.01 -12.62
C ILE A 66 10.73 31.41 -13.23
N ASN A 67 10.56 32.44 -12.40
CA ASN A 67 10.79 33.82 -12.72
C ASN A 67 12.09 34.30 -12.03
N GLU A 68 13.13 34.53 -12.84
CA GLU A 68 14.45 34.93 -12.36
C GLU A 68 14.47 36.38 -11.82
N GLU A 69 13.60 37.25 -12.33
CA GLU A 69 13.56 38.66 -11.92
C GLU A 69 13.07 38.81 -10.49
N ASP A 70 12.00 38.09 -10.13
CA ASP A 70 11.36 38.12 -8.83
C ASP A 70 11.86 37.01 -7.90
N LYS A 71 12.73 36.12 -8.39
CA LYS A 71 13.14 34.88 -7.69
C LYS A 71 11.97 34.07 -7.16
N SER A 72 10.95 33.95 -7.99
CA SER A 72 9.73 33.21 -7.68
C SER A 72 9.54 32.01 -8.60
N ALA A 73 8.78 31.01 -8.14
CA ALA A 73 8.40 29.83 -8.87
C ALA A 73 6.89 29.62 -8.79
N GLU A 74 6.24 29.52 -9.93
CA GLU A 74 4.86 29.04 -10.04
C GLU A 74 4.90 27.53 -10.23
N ILE A 75 4.16 26.77 -9.42
CA ILE A 75 4.12 25.30 -9.49
C ILE A 75 2.84 24.87 -10.17
N THR A 76 2.94 24.13 -11.25
CA THR A 76 1.78 23.53 -11.91
C THR A 76 1.81 22.02 -11.70
N PHE A 77 0.85 21.46 -10.97
CA PHE A 77 0.66 20.01 -10.87
C PHE A 77 -0.09 19.53 -12.11
N LEU A 78 0.59 18.75 -12.94
CA LEU A 78 0.07 18.18 -14.17
C LEU A 78 -0.40 16.76 -13.91
N PHE A 79 -1.69 16.51 -14.07
CA PHE A 79 -2.33 15.22 -13.82
C PHE A 79 -2.47 14.41 -15.10
N ASN A 80 -2.00 13.18 -15.07
CA ASN A 80 -2.20 12.16 -16.09
C ASN A 80 -2.68 10.87 -15.42
N PRO A 81 -4.00 10.70 -15.20
CA PRO A 81 -4.54 9.55 -14.48
C PRO A 81 -4.43 8.24 -15.27
N GLY A 82 -4.30 8.31 -16.59
CA GLY A 82 -4.39 7.14 -17.45
C GLY A 82 -5.78 6.52 -17.42
N ARG A 83 -5.85 5.19 -17.49
CA ARG A 83 -7.11 4.43 -17.45
C ARG A 83 -7.43 3.95 -16.05
N LYS A 84 -8.73 3.82 -15.77
CA LYS A 84 -9.20 3.17 -14.55
C LYS A 84 -9.02 1.68 -14.67
N ASN A 85 -8.34 1.07 -13.70
CA ASN A 85 -8.01 -0.34 -13.67
C ASN A 85 -8.91 -1.10 -12.70
N TYR A 86 -9.22 -2.34 -13.05
CA TYR A 86 -10.00 -3.27 -12.25
C TYR A 86 -9.15 -4.49 -11.93
N THR A 87 -9.29 -5.01 -10.71
CA THR A 87 -8.58 -6.21 -10.29
C THR A 87 -9.17 -7.43 -10.98
N ARG A 88 -8.42 -8.07 -11.87
CA ARG A 88 -8.82 -9.32 -12.52
C ARG A 88 -8.72 -10.49 -11.56
N ARG A 89 -7.56 -10.66 -10.94
CA ARG A 89 -7.27 -11.75 -10.00
C ARG A 89 -6.41 -11.28 -8.85
N ILE A 90 -6.59 -11.95 -7.72
CA ILE A 90 -5.69 -11.88 -6.57
C ILE A 90 -4.93 -13.21 -6.51
N ILE A 91 -3.62 -13.14 -6.65
CA ILE A 91 -2.72 -14.30 -6.74
C ILE A 91 -1.87 -14.32 -5.48
N PHE A 92 -1.70 -15.50 -4.89
CA PHE A 92 -0.82 -15.73 -3.75
C PHE A 92 0.31 -16.67 -4.16
N ASN A 93 1.53 -16.32 -3.79
CA ASN A 93 2.71 -17.13 -4.00
C ASN A 93 3.45 -17.31 -2.67
N GLY A 94 4.06 -18.48 -2.45
CA GLY A 94 4.86 -18.76 -1.26
C GLY A 94 4.06 -19.22 -0.04
N ASN A 95 2.74 -19.45 -0.19
CA ASN A 95 1.89 -20.01 0.85
C ASN A 95 1.79 -21.54 0.74
N ASP A 96 2.92 -22.22 0.80
CA ASP A 96 3.00 -23.68 0.60
C ASP A 96 2.26 -24.48 1.68
N PHE A 97 2.17 -23.95 2.89
CA PHE A 97 1.51 -24.57 4.02
C PHE A 97 0.13 -23.96 4.32
N THR A 98 0.02 -22.62 4.27
CA THR A 98 -1.23 -21.91 4.53
C THR A 98 -2.15 -21.96 3.31
N THR A 99 -3.40 -22.37 3.51
CA THR A 99 -4.36 -22.46 2.39
C THR A 99 -4.75 -21.08 1.86
N ASP A 100 -5.00 -20.97 0.56
CA ASP A 100 -5.49 -19.73 -0.09
C ASP A 100 -6.71 -19.14 0.61
N GLU A 101 -7.60 -20.00 1.13
CA GLU A 101 -8.81 -19.57 1.83
C GLU A 101 -8.48 -18.70 3.06
N VAL A 102 -7.40 -19.02 3.77
CA VAL A 102 -6.92 -18.25 4.92
C VAL A 102 -6.45 -16.87 4.49
N LEU A 103 -5.70 -16.77 3.38
CA LEU A 103 -5.25 -15.47 2.86
C LEU A 103 -6.44 -14.66 2.32
N ARG A 104 -7.34 -15.30 1.56
CA ARG A 104 -8.48 -14.64 0.92
C ARG A 104 -9.44 -13.98 1.91
N ARG A 105 -9.65 -14.54 3.09
CA ARG A 105 -10.54 -13.93 4.11
C ARG A 105 -9.97 -12.63 4.70
N GLU A 106 -8.65 -12.41 4.60
CA GLU A 106 -8.01 -11.17 5.05
C GLU A 106 -8.03 -10.08 3.98
N MET A 107 -8.44 -10.39 2.76
CA MET A 107 -8.46 -9.43 1.66
C MET A 107 -9.53 -8.35 1.86
N ARG A 108 -9.13 -7.12 1.52
CA ARG A 108 -10.03 -5.95 1.44
C ARG A 108 -10.20 -5.50 -0.01
N GLN A 109 -9.21 -5.76 -0.85
CA GLN A 109 -9.37 -5.67 -2.30
C GLN A 109 -10.09 -6.91 -2.81
N PHE A 110 -11.02 -6.72 -3.75
CA PHE A 110 -11.79 -7.81 -4.36
C PHE A 110 -11.57 -7.91 -5.86
N GLU A 111 -11.63 -9.12 -6.39
CA GLU A 111 -11.63 -9.37 -7.83
C GLU A 111 -12.88 -8.76 -8.47
N GLY A 112 -12.74 -8.12 -9.64
CA GLY A 112 -13.79 -7.40 -10.34
C GLY A 112 -14.04 -5.96 -9.82
N ALA A 113 -13.48 -5.57 -8.68
CA ALA A 113 -13.58 -4.21 -8.17
C ALA A 113 -12.48 -3.30 -8.75
N PRO A 114 -12.66 -1.96 -8.75
CA PRO A 114 -11.57 -1.03 -9.03
C PRO A 114 -10.36 -1.32 -8.16
N ALA A 115 -9.17 -1.31 -8.74
CA ALA A 115 -7.93 -1.56 -8.01
C ALA A 115 -7.61 -0.35 -7.12
N SER A 116 -7.79 -0.50 -5.81
CA SER A 116 -7.55 0.56 -4.84
C SER A 116 -6.24 0.33 -4.08
N ASN A 117 -5.29 1.26 -4.18
CA ASN A 117 -4.03 1.18 -3.47
C ASN A 117 -4.24 1.01 -1.97
N GLN A 118 -5.21 1.72 -1.39
CA GLN A 118 -5.54 1.63 0.03
C GLN A 118 -6.08 0.24 0.40
N GLN A 119 -6.96 -0.35 -0.42
CA GLN A 119 -7.51 -1.68 -0.13
C GLN A 119 -6.47 -2.78 -0.29
N ILE A 120 -5.58 -2.64 -1.26
CA ILE A 120 -4.44 -3.54 -1.48
C ILE A 120 -3.49 -3.48 -0.27
N GLU A 121 -3.10 -2.28 0.17
CA GLU A 121 -2.20 -2.10 1.32
C GLU A 121 -2.87 -2.56 2.63
N ASN A 122 -4.17 -2.28 2.82
CA ASN A 122 -4.91 -2.81 3.97
C ASN A 122 -4.92 -4.34 3.99
N SER A 123 -5.05 -4.98 2.83
CA SER A 123 -4.98 -6.44 2.71
C SER A 123 -3.61 -6.97 3.13
N LYS A 124 -2.53 -6.32 2.68
CA LYS A 124 -1.17 -6.64 3.08
C LYS A 124 -0.97 -6.53 4.60
N ILE A 125 -1.38 -5.39 5.19
CA ILE A 125 -1.28 -5.17 6.64
C ILE A 125 -2.05 -6.24 7.43
N LEU A 126 -3.21 -6.67 6.95
CA LEU A 126 -3.98 -7.72 7.61
C LEU A 126 -3.27 -9.06 7.53
N LEU A 127 -2.68 -9.43 6.38
CA LEU A 127 -1.87 -10.63 6.27
C LEU A 127 -0.67 -10.60 7.23
N GLU A 128 0.05 -9.49 7.30
CA GLU A 128 1.18 -9.31 8.22
C GLU A 128 0.74 -9.49 9.70
N ARG A 129 -0.44 -8.98 10.05
CA ARG A 129 -0.99 -9.08 11.41
C ARG A 129 -1.41 -10.49 11.81
N THR A 130 -1.62 -11.41 10.85
CA THR A 130 -1.90 -12.81 11.20
C THR A 130 -0.74 -13.46 11.93
N GLY A 131 0.49 -12.99 11.70
CA GLY A 131 1.72 -13.60 12.21
C GLY A 131 2.08 -14.92 11.54
N TYR A 132 1.41 -15.30 10.44
CA TYR A 132 1.71 -16.52 9.70
C TYR A 132 2.85 -16.34 8.71
N PHE A 133 3.16 -15.09 8.37
CA PHE A 133 4.15 -14.73 7.37
C PHE A 133 5.25 -13.87 7.98
N LYS A 134 6.48 -14.15 7.59
CA LYS A 134 7.67 -13.36 7.94
C LYS A 134 7.75 -12.09 7.10
N THR A 135 7.41 -12.22 5.81
CA THR A 135 7.34 -11.11 4.86
C THR A 135 6.09 -11.23 4.01
N VAL A 136 5.48 -10.09 3.68
CA VAL A 136 4.38 -9.98 2.74
C VAL A 136 4.70 -8.85 1.78
N ASN A 137 4.93 -9.17 0.52
CA ASN A 137 5.09 -8.19 -0.55
C ASN A 137 3.84 -8.21 -1.42
N VAL A 138 3.48 -7.06 -1.99
CA VAL A 138 2.37 -6.97 -2.92
C VAL A 138 2.79 -6.14 -4.13
N GLU A 139 2.39 -6.61 -5.30
CA GLU A 139 2.62 -5.93 -6.56
C GLU A 139 1.33 -5.93 -7.39
N THR A 140 1.09 -4.81 -8.10
CA THR A 140 -0.02 -4.69 -9.05
C THR A 140 0.56 -4.78 -10.46
N VAL A 141 0.19 -5.82 -11.19
CA VAL A 141 0.76 -6.17 -12.48
C VAL A 141 -0.28 -5.97 -13.60
N PRO A 142 0.02 -5.17 -14.65
CA PRO A 142 -0.86 -5.05 -15.80
C PRO A 142 -1.07 -6.39 -16.50
N VAL A 143 -2.30 -6.64 -16.96
CA VAL A 143 -2.62 -7.85 -17.72
C VAL A 143 -2.28 -7.64 -19.19
N PRO A 144 -1.39 -8.45 -19.80
CA PRO A 144 -1.05 -8.31 -21.21
C PRO A 144 -2.29 -8.42 -22.12
N GLY A 145 -2.48 -7.40 -22.96
CA GLY A 145 -3.60 -7.34 -23.92
C GLY A 145 -4.91 -6.78 -23.35
N GLU A 146 -4.98 -6.48 -22.06
CA GLU A 146 -6.13 -5.87 -21.40
C GLU A 146 -5.69 -4.55 -20.75
N GLU A 147 -6.16 -3.43 -21.27
CA GLU A 147 -5.64 -2.11 -20.86
C GLU A 147 -6.25 -1.59 -19.54
N ASP A 148 -7.34 -2.20 -19.09
CA ASP A 148 -8.12 -1.82 -17.89
C ASP A 148 -8.10 -2.88 -16.78
N LEU A 149 -7.30 -3.96 -16.96
CA LEU A 149 -7.20 -5.04 -15.98
C LEU A 149 -5.80 -5.14 -15.37
N VAL A 150 -5.80 -5.42 -14.08
CA VAL A 150 -4.57 -5.70 -13.31
C VAL A 150 -4.75 -6.97 -12.48
N ASP A 151 -3.64 -7.67 -12.28
CA ASP A 151 -3.54 -8.73 -11.27
C ASP A 151 -2.85 -8.16 -10.02
N VAL A 152 -3.35 -8.50 -8.85
CA VAL A 152 -2.72 -8.17 -7.57
C VAL A 152 -2.02 -9.42 -7.05
N VAL A 153 -0.70 -9.38 -6.97
CA VAL A 153 0.14 -10.52 -6.61
C VAL A 153 0.70 -10.29 -5.21
N PHE A 154 0.37 -11.19 -4.29
CA PHE A 154 0.94 -11.24 -2.95
C PHE A 154 2.01 -12.33 -2.91
N ASP A 155 3.26 -11.95 -2.71
CA ASP A 155 4.38 -12.85 -2.46
C ASP A 155 4.64 -12.90 -0.96
N VAL A 156 4.40 -14.06 -0.36
CA VAL A 156 4.53 -14.27 1.08
C VAL A 156 5.66 -15.24 1.41
N GLU A 157 6.34 -15.01 2.52
CA GLU A 157 7.29 -15.96 3.12
C GLU A 157 6.68 -16.48 4.41
N GLU A 158 6.37 -17.77 4.47
CA GLU A 158 5.73 -18.37 5.64
C GLU A 158 6.66 -18.41 6.83
N GLN A 159 6.08 -18.20 8.01
CA GLN A 159 6.78 -18.32 9.27
C GLN A 159 6.17 -19.48 10.06
N GLN A 160 7.02 -20.48 10.35
CA GLN A 160 6.59 -21.61 11.18
C GLN A 160 6.76 -21.25 12.66
N TYR A 161 5.64 -21.20 13.39
CA TYR A 161 5.64 -21.06 14.83
C TYR A 161 5.09 -22.35 15.49
N GLY A 162 5.97 -23.08 16.11
CA GLY A 162 5.61 -24.09 17.10
C GLY A 162 6.37 -23.79 18.39
N ASN A 163 5.68 -23.73 19.51
CA ASN A 163 6.29 -23.58 20.82
C ASN A 163 6.01 -24.84 21.64
N VAL A 164 7.11 -25.50 22.08
CA VAL A 164 7.04 -26.67 22.95
C VAL A 164 7.69 -26.30 24.27
N VAL A 165 6.91 -26.28 25.33
CA VAL A 165 7.41 -25.99 26.68
C VAL A 165 7.24 -27.21 27.55
N GLY A 166 8.35 -27.75 28.03
CA GLY A 166 8.39 -28.82 29.02
C GLY A 166 8.82 -28.28 30.40
N GLY A 167 8.09 -28.62 31.44
CA GLY A 167 8.43 -28.29 32.80
C GLY A 167 8.48 -29.56 33.72
N PHE A 168 9.47 -29.58 34.59
CA PHE A 168 9.60 -30.60 35.63
C PHE A 168 9.54 -29.93 37.00
N GLY A 169 8.68 -30.45 37.86
CA GLY A 169 8.54 -30.01 39.25
C GLY A 169 8.65 -31.17 40.25
N TYR A 170 9.26 -30.91 41.39
CA TYR A 170 9.28 -31.80 42.54
C TYR A 170 8.70 -31.11 43.75
N SER A 171 7.78 -31.77 44.45
CA SER A 171 7.21 -31.30 45.68
C SER A 171 7.10 -32.43 46.73
N GLN A 172 6.70 -32.14 47.94
CA GLN A 172 6.44 -33.14 48.98
C GLN A 172 5.35 -34.16 48.61
N PHE A 173 4.58 -33.88 47.54
CA PHE A 173 3.53 -34.77 47.05
C PHE A 173 3.99 -35.61 45.82
N GLY A 174 5.23 -35.41 45.35
CA GLY A 174 5.78 -36.17 44.25
C GLY A 174 6.30 -35.31 43.10
N PHE A 175 6.54 -35.98 41.99
CA PHE A 175 7.03 -35.36 40.76
C PHE A 175 5.85 -34.91 39.90
N SER A 176 5.99 -33.72 39.26
CA SER A 176 5.06 -33.23 38.24
C SER A 176 5.80 -32.94 36.93
N PHE A 177 5.18 -33.33 35.82
CA PHE A 177 5.64 -33.04 34.49
C PHE A 177 4.55 -32.23 33.81
N ASN A 178 4.93 -31.06 33.28
CA ASN A 178 4.05 -30.22 32.49
C ASN A 178 4.59 -30.20 31.07
N PHE A 179 3.72 -30.43 30.13
CA PHE A 179 4.07 -30.40 28.71
C PHE A 179 3.03 -29.54 27.98
N ASN A 180 3.47 -28.47 27.35
CA ASN A 180 2.62 -27.58 26.58
C ASN A 180 3.15 -27.49 25.15
N ILE A 181 2.28 -27.76 24.17
CA ILE A 181 2.55 -27.57 22.76
C ILE A 181 1.56 -26.51 22.29
N GLN A 182 2.08 -25.48 21.66
CA GLN A 182 1.28 -24.45 21.01
C GLN A 182 1.75 -24.30 19.58
N GLN A 183 0.82 -24.42 18.63
CA GLN A 183 1.09 -24.20 17.22
C GLN A 183 0.08 -23.19 16.66
N GLN A 184 0.58 -22.11 16.11
CA GLN A 184 -0.22 -21.16 15.34
C GLN A 184 -0.39 -21.71 13.92
N ASN A 185 -1.51 -21.37 13.28
CA ASN A 185 -1.84 -21.82 11.92
C ASN A 185 -1.76 -23.36 11.78
N PHE A 186 -2.42 -24.09 12.67
CA PHE A 186 -2.40 -25.56 12.68
C PHE A 186 -2.87 -26.14 11.35
N LEU A 187 -2.02 -26.94 10.70
CA LEU A 187 -2.24 -27.52 9.38
C LEU A 187 -2.62 -26.49 8.29
N GLY A 188 -2.14 -25.25 8.38
CA GLY A 188 -2.39 -24.21 7.39
C GLY A 188 -3.84 -23.66 7.39
N SER A 189 -4.64 -24.01 8.39
CA SER A 189 -6.06 -23.69 8.49
C SER A 189 -6.36 -22.32 9.12
N GLY A 190 -5.33 -21.63 9.61
CA GLY A 190 -5.46 -20.39 10.39
C GLY A 190 -5.97 -20.58 11.82
N ASN A 191 -6.06 -21.81 12.31
CA ASN A 191 -6.42 -22.11 13.69
C ASN A 191 -5.18 -22.22 14.59
N THR A 192 -5.31 -21.85 15.85
CA THR A 192 -4.27 -22.05 16.88
C THR A 192 -4.67 -23.22 17.76
N VAL A 193 -3.73 -24.12 18.03
CA VAL A 193 -3.89 -25.30 18.90
C VAL A 193 -2.88 -25.22 20.04
#